data_8b9133c6761b23b66924802e6e8dce36
#
_entry.id   8b9133c6761b23b66924802e6e8dce36
#
_cell.length_a   1.000
_cell.length_b   1.000
_cell.length_c   1.000
_cell.angle_alpha   90.00
_cell.angle_beta   90.00
_cell.angle_gamma   90.00
#
_symmetry.space_group_name_H-M   'P 1'
#
loop_
_entity.id
_entity.type
_entity.pdbx_description
1 polymer ?
#
loop_
_entity_poly.entity_id
_entity_poly.type
_entity_poly.pdbx_seq_one_letter_code
_entity_poly.pdbx_strand_id
1 'polypeptide(L)'
;PSLLGESPLELEKLNRRMDQAMKGHPYVKSAIDMACWDLLGKATGLPLSSLLGGAYGDDFVLYRAISQESPEEMAKKVADYRAEGYRRFQLKVGGDPDTDIERIRQVSTNLQAGDKLVADANTGWLRHEAMRVVHATKDLDVYVEQPCLRYEDCLSVRKHTDLPFVLDEVIDGIPEILRASHDLAMDVVNIKISKFGGLTRAKQARDLCVSLGVAMTLEDTWGGDIVTAAISHLAHSTPPKFLFTATDFNSYLTQPLAEGAPQRVKGRMASSVKPGLGIEPMM
;
A
#
# COMPACT_ATOMS: atom_id res chain seq x y z
N PRO A 1 -19.86 -18.67 -14.00
CA PRO A 1 -21.27 -19.15 -13.99
C PRO A 1 -22.01 -18.76 -12.70
N SER A 2 -21.34 -18.81 -11.52
CA SER A 2 -21.97 -18.56 -10.20
C SER A 2 -22.41 -17.10 -9.97
N LEU A 3 -21.95 -16.15 -10.77
CA LEU A 3 -22.28 -14.73 -10.68
C LEU A 3 -23.26 -14.27 -11.76
N LEU A 4 -23.61 -15.14 -12.70
CA LEU A 4 -24.56 -14.78 -13.75
C LEU A 4 -25.95 -14.53 -13.16
N GLY A 5 -26.52 -13.37 -13.45
CA GLY A 5 -27.81 -12.92 -12.93
C GLY A 5 -27.75 -12.20 -11.58
N GLU A 6 -26.58 -12.12 -10.94
CA GLU A 6 -26.38 -11.30 -9.74
C GLU A 6 -26.24 -9.82 -10.11
N SER A 7 -26.69 -8.93 -9.22
CA SER A 7 -26.55 -7.49 -9.43
C SER A 7 -25.11 -7.03 -9.12
N PRO A 8 -24.40 -6.38 -10.06
CA PRO A 8 -23.08 -5.81 -9.79
C PRO A 8 -23.11 -4.63 -8.80
N LEU A 9 -24.30 -4.09 -8.51
CA LEU A 9 -24.47 -2.96 -7.58
C LEU A 9 -24.63 -3.39 -6.12
N GLU A 10 -24.85 -4.69 -5.86
CA GLU A 10 -24.97 -5.25 -4.51
C GLU A 10 -23.63 -5.82 -4.04
N LEU A 11 -22.63 -4.94 -3.87
CA LEU A 11 -21.22 -5.28 -3.70
C LEU A 11 -20.93 -6.29 -2.57
N GLU A 12 -21.48 -6.07 -1.38
CA GLU A 12 -21.24 -6.97 -0.25
C GLU A 12 -21.86 -8.34 -0.46
N LYS A 13 -23.07 -8.38 -1.02
CA LYS A 13 -23.75 -9.63 -1.36
C LYS A 13 -22.98 -10.39 -2.43
N LEU A 14 -22.47 -9.68 -3.45
CA LEU A 14 -21.65 -10.25 -4.50
C LEU A 14 -20.35 -10.85 -3.93
N ASN A 15 -19.67 -10.13 -3.02
CA ASN A 15 -18.47 -10.63 -2.35
C ASN A 15 -18.74 -11.91 -1.59
N ARG A 16 -19.84 -11.98 -0.82
CA ARG A 16 -20.25 -13.21 -0.13
C ARG A 16 -20.53 -14.35 -1.10
N ARG A 17 -21.14 -14.05 -2.26
CA ARG A 17 -21.41 -15.04 -3.31
C ARG A 17 -20.10 -15.58 -3.91
N MET A 18 -19.13 -14.70 -4.15
CA MET A 18 -17.79 -15.12 -4.61
C MET A 18 -17.10 -16.04 -3.59
N ASP A 19 -17.22 -15.75 -2.29
CA ASP A 19 -16.65 -16.60 -1.24
C ASP A 19 -17.29 -17.97 -1.14
N GLN A 20 -18.61 -18.05 -1.32
CA GLN A 20 -19.35 -19.32 -1.36
C GLN A 20 -18.96 -20.15 -2.60
N ALA A 21 -18.77 -19.49 -3.74
CA ALA A 21 -18.44 -20.15 -4.99
C ALA A 21 -16.98 -20.63 -5.05
N MET A 22 -16.05 -19.90 -4.40
CA MET A 22 -14.61 -20.17 -4.44
C MET A 22 -13.98 -19.73 -3.12
N LYS A 23 -13.46 -20.69 -2.36
CA LYS A 23 -12.69 -20.38 -1.14
C LYS A 23 -11.30 -19.85 -1.50
N GLY A 24 -10.82 -18.84 -0.77
CA GLY A 24 -9.52 -18.21 -1.04
C GLY A 24 -9.54 -17.40 -2.35
N HIS A 25 -8.40 -17.34 -3.03
CA HIS A 25 -8.19 -16.65 -4.31
C HIS A 25 -8.62 -15.17 -4.32
N PRO A 26 -8.16 -14.34 -3.35
CA PRO A 26 -8.60 -12.94 -3.24
C PRO A 26 -8.27 -12.11 -4.49
N TYR A 27 -7.13 -12.37 -5.14
CA TYR A 27 -6.70 -11.65 -6.34
C TYR A 27 -7.71 -11.74 -7.49
N VAL A 28 -8.29 -12.92 -7.72
CA VAL A 28 -9.33 -13.11 -8.77
C VAL A 28 -10.61 -12.36 -8.39
N LYS A 29 -11.00 -12.41 -7.12
CA LYS A 29 -12.19 -11.71 -6.61
C LYS A 29 -12.03 -10.20 -6.69
N SER A 30 -10.82 -9.71 -6.43
CA SER A 30 -10.49 -8.28 -6.48
C SER A 30 -10.80 -7.67 -7.85
N ALA A 31 -10.43 -8.35 -8.93
CA ALA A 31 -10.70 -7.85 -10.28
C ALA A 31 -12.21 -7.68 -10.55
N ILE A 32 -13.03 -8.65 -10.10
CA ILE A 32 -14.49 -8.60 -10.23
C ILE A 32 -15.07 -7.51 -9.34
N ASP A 33 -14.62 -7.40 -8.10
CA ASP A 33 -15.07 -6.40 -7.14
C ASP A 33 -14.78 -4.97 -7.65
N MET A 34 -13.56 -4.71 -8.15
CA MET A 34 -13.19 -3.42 -8.75
C MET A 34 -14.06 -3.07 -9.95
N ALA A 35 -14.34 -4.05 -10.84
CA ALA A 35 -15.23 -3.84 -11.98
C ALA A 35 -16.66 -3.50 -11.53
N CYS A 36 -17.17 -4.14 -10.48
CA CYS A 36 -18.49 -3.84 -9.93
C CYS A 36 -18.54 -2.46 -9.25
N TRP A 37 -17.47 -2.04 -8.59
CA TRP A 37 -17.35 -0.66 -8.09
C TRP A 37 -17.38 0.36 -9.24
N ASP A 38 -16.67 0.11 -10.35
CA ASP A 38 -16.69 0.98 -11.51
C ASP A 38 -18.12 1.10 -12.10
N LEU A 39 -18.81 -0.04 -12.23
CA LEU A 39 -20.22 -0.06 -12.67
C LEU A 39 -21.14 0.71 -11.73
N LEU A 40 -20.96 0.57 -10.39
CA LEU A 40 -21.73 1.33 -9.41
C LEU A 40 -21.49 2.83 -9.56
N GLY A 41 -20.23 3.25 -9.70
CA GLY A 41 -19.89 4.65 -9.91
C GLY A 41 -20.47 5.22 -11.21
N LYS A 42 -20.37 4.48 -12.30
CA LYS A 42 -20.97 4.85 -13.59
C LYS A 42 -22.49 4.92 -13.51
N ALA A 43 -23.14 3.96 -12.85
CA ALA A 43 -24.60 3.94 -12.68
C ALA A 43 -25.12 5.09 -11.81
N THR A 44 -24.36 5.53 -10.82
CA THR A 44 -24.73 6.63 -9.92
C THR A 44 -24.27 8.00 -10.41
N GLY A 45 -23.40 8.04 -11.44
CA GLY A 45 -22.77 9.28 -11.93
C GLY A 45 -21.73 9.86 -10.99
N LEU A 46 -21.17 9.07 -10.06
CA LEU A 46 -20.24 9.51 -9.02
C LEU A 46 -18.85 8.86 -9.17
N PRO A 47 -17.75 9.61 -8.87
CA PRO A 47 -16.43 9.02 -8.76
C PRO A 47 -16.35 8.09 -7.54
N LEU A 48 -15.51 7.07 -7.60
CA LEU A 48 -15.41 6.12 -6.48
C LEU A 48 -14.96 6.76 -5.17
N SER A 49 -14.13 7.79 -5.21
CA SER A 49 -13.75 8.52 -4.00
C SER A 49 -14.96 9.08 -3.24
N SER A 50 -16.00 9.55 -3.94
CA SER A 50 -17.25 9.99 -3.31
C SER A 50 -18.02 8.83 -2.67
N LEU A 51 -18.11 7.69 -3.37
CA LEU A 51 -18.80 6.49 -2.87
C LEU A 51 -18.04 5.82 -1.71
N LEU A 52 -16.72 6.01 -1.65
CA LEU A 52 -15.86 5.51 -0.59
C LEU A 52 -15.84 6.41 0.67
N GLY A 53 -16.56 7.54 0.66
CA GLY A 53 -16.72 8.41 1.83
C GLY A 53 -16.36 9.88 1.59
N GLY A 54 -15.88 10.25 0.40
CA GLY A 54 -15.50 11.60 0.02
C GLY A 54 -14.00 11.82 -0.03
N ALA A 55 -13.55 12.66 -0.97
CA ALA A 55 -12.14 13.01 -1.12
C ALA A 55 -11.68 13.99 -0.04
N TYR A 56 -10.47 13.81 0.47
CA TYR A 56 -9.83 14.71 1.44
C TYR A 56 -8.76 15.57 0.74
N GLY A 57 -9.01 16.86 0.63
CA GLY A 57 -8.10 17.82 -0.02
C GLY A 57 -8.09 17.67 -1.55
N ASP A 58 -7.02 18.15 -2.16
CA ASP A 58 -6.87 18.19 -3.63
C ASP A 58 -6.11 16.98 -4.17
N ASP A 59 -5.21 16.41 -3.36
CA ASP A 59 -4.33 15.29 -3.72
C ASP A 59 -3.79 14.59 -2.45
N PHE A 60 -3.05 13.50 -2.66
CA PHE A 60 -2.40 12.73 -1.59
C PHE A 60 -0.95 12.40 -1.95
N VAL A 61 -0.14 12.03 -0.93
CA VAL A 61 1.29 11.73 -1.08
C VAL A 61 1.52 10.33 -1.63
N LEU A 62 2.50 10.21 -2.52
CA LEU A 62 3.01 8.94 -3.02
C LEU A 62 4.39 8.63 -2.41
N TYR A 63 4.69 7.34 -2.26
CA TYR A 63 6.06 6.90 -2.06
C TYR A 63 6.70 6.49 -3.39
N ARG A 64 8.03 6.44 -3.40
CA ARG A 64 8.80 5.85 -4.49
C ARG A 64 9.64 4.70 -3.97
N ALA A 65 9.48 3.53 -4.60
CA ALA A 65 10.30 2.37 -4.28
C ALA A 65 11.68 2.49 -4.93
N ILE A 66 12.70 2.04 -4.18
CA ILE A 66 14.11 2.01 -4.59
C ILE A 66 14.56 0.56 -4.49
N SER A 67 14.84 -0.04 -5.65
CA SER A 67 15.32 -1.43 -5.75
C SER A 67 16.66 -1.61 -5.07
N GLN A 68 16.98 -2.84 -4.68
CA GLN A 68 18.27 -3.19 -4.10
C GLN A 68 19.39 -2.97 -5.12
N GLU A 69 20.33 -2.10 -4.75
CA GLU A 69 21.55 -1.76 -5.48
C GLU A 69 22.67 -1.50 -4.47
N SER A 70 23.79 -0.93 -4.92
CA SER A 70 24.82 -0.47 -3.99
C SER A 70 24.28 0.67 -3.09
N PRO A 71 24.80 0.84 -1.87
CA PRO A 71 24.38 1.92 -0.97
C PRO A 71 24.42 3.30 -1.62
N GLU A 72 25.47 3.58 -2.43
CA GLU A 72 25.68 4.85 -3.11
C GLU A 72 24.61 5.09 -4.20
N GLU A 73 24.31 4.07 -5.01
CA GLU A 73 23.28 4.15 -6.06
C GLU A 73 21.90 4.37 -5.47
N MET A 74 21.57 3.66 -4.39
CA MET A 74 20.29 3.84 -3.70
C MET A 74 20.17 5.24 -3.09
N ALA A 75 21.24 5.77 -2.49
CA ALA A 75 21.28 7.13 -1.97
C ALA A 75 21.13 8.18 -3.07
N LYS A 76 21.74 7.96 -4.24
CA LYS A 76 21.58 8.82 -5.41
C LYS A 76 20.13 8.83 -5.90
N LYS A 77 19.49 7.67 -6.00
CA LYS A 77 18.07 7.57 -6.40
C LYS A 77 17.13 8.32 -5.48
N VAL A 78 17.40 8.35 -4.16
CA VAL A 78 16.64 9.21 -3.24
C VAL A 78 16.76 10.68 -3.62
N ALA A 79 17.95 11.16 -3.96
CA ALA A 79 18.16 12.54 -4.37
C ALA A 79 17.44 12.86 -5.70
N ASP A 80 17.50 11.93 -6.67
CA ASP A 80 16.83 12.07 -7.97
C ASP A 80 15.31 12.12 -7.80
N TYR A 81 14.71 11.18 -7.06
CA TYR A 81 13.28 11.17 -6.80
C TYR A 81 12.80 12.35 -5.94
N ARG A 82 13.65 12.84 -5.03
CA ARG A 82 13.34 14.09 -4.31
C ARG A 82 13.26 15.27 -5.26
N ALA A 83 14.13 15.36 -6.27
CA ALA A 83 14.08 16.40 -7.29
C ALA A 83 12.77 16.31 -8.12
N GLU A 84 12.19 15.11 -8.28
CA GLU A 84 10.86 14.89 -8.86
C GLU A 84 9.71 15.25 -7.89
N GLY A 85 9.99 15.59 -6.63
CA GLY A 85 9.03 16.01 -5.61
C GLY A 85 8.63 14.96 -4.60
N TYR A 86 9.14 13.73 -4.68
CA TYR A 86 8.85 12.70 -3.67
C TYR A 86 9.46 13.05 -2.31
N ARG A 87 8.74 12.67 -1.25
CA ARG A 87 9.14 12.83 0.16
C ARG A 87 8.94 11.55 0.98
N ARG A 88 8.52 10.48 0.33
CA ARG A 88 8.33 9.15 0.90
C ARG A 88 9.12 8.16 0.07
N PHE A 89 9.99 7.40 0.70
CA PHE A 89 10.89 6.47 0.03
C PHE A 89 10.75 5.09 0.68
N GLN A 90 10.54 4.05 -0.14
CA GLN A 90 10.57 2.66 0.29
C GLN A 90 11.84 2.04 -0.24
N LEU A 91 12.78 1.76 0.66
CA LEU A 91 14.07 1.18 0.35
C LEU A 91 13.95 -0.34 0.41
N LYS A 92 14.17 -1.02 -0.70
CA LYS A 92 14.16 -2.49 -0.72
C LYS A 92 15.46 -3.01 -0.11
N VAL A 93 15.31 -3.82 0.94
CA VAL A 93 16.34 -4.52 1.70
C VAL A 93 15.95 -5.99 1.85
N GLY A 94 16.47 -6.74 2.82
CA GLY A 94 16.10 -8.15 3.02
C GLY A 94 17.11 -9.11 2.39
N GLY A 95 18.31 -8.62 2.10
CA GLY A 95 19.45 -9.42 1.68
C GLY A 95 20.41 -9.67 2.85
N ASP A 96 21.71 -9.52 2.59
CA ASP A 96 22.75 -9.60 3.62
C ASP A 96 22.60 -8.46 4.63
N PRO A 97 22.53 -8.76 5.95
CA PRO A 97 22.25 -7.77 6.97
C PRO A 97 23.29 -6.65 7.05
N ASP A 98 24.58 -6.93 6.83
CA ASP A 98 25.64 -5.93 6.92
C ASP A 98 25.52 -4.94 5.74
N THR A 99 25.30 -5.46 4.55
CA THR A 99 25.03 -4.64 3.37
C THR A 99 23.74 -3.80 3.52
N ASP A 100 22.69 -4.37 4.11
CA ASP A 100 21.43 -3.66 4.31
C ASP A 100 21.56 -2.54 5.37
N ILE A 101 22.36 -2.75 6.41
CA ILE A 101 22.71 -1.71 7.39
C ILE A 101 23.43 -0.54 6.68
N GLU A 102 24.38 -0.84 5.79
CA GLU A 102 25.09 0.18 5.00
C GLU A 102 24.12 0.95 4.09
N ARG A 103 23.23 0.24 3.36
CA ARG A 103 22.17 0.84 2.53
C ARG A 103 21.31 1.82 3.30
N ILE A 104 20.77 1.38 4.44
CA ILE A 104 19.89 2.20 5.28
C ILE A 104 20.66 3.43 5.80
N ARG A 105 21.88 3.26 6.31
CA ARG A 105 22.69 4.37 6.82
C ARG A 105 23.06 5.37 5.74
N GLN A 106 23.55 4.90 4.59
CA GLN A 106 23.94 5.75 3.47
C GLN A 106 22.76 6.55 2.94
N VAL A 107 21.61 5.92 2.77
CA VAL A 107 20.39 6.60 2.33
C VAL A 107 19.93 7.63 3.37
N SER A 108 19.98 7.28 4.66
CA SER A 108 19.54 8.18 5.74
C SER A 108 20.34 9.48 5.79
N THR A 109 21.63 9.49 5.40
CA THR A 109 22.43 10.72 5.34
C THR A 109 21.94 11.72 4.29
N ASN A 110 21.18 11.26 3.30
CA ASN A 110 20.65 12.12 2.22
C ASN A 110 19.21 12.59 2.49
N LEU A 111 18.56 12.13 3.56
CA LEU A 111 17.21 12.57 3.90
C LEU A 111 17.19 14.03 4.38
N GLN A 112 16.12 14.71 4.08
CA GLN A 112 15.84 16.08 4.51
C GLN A 112 14.65 16.12 5.47
N ALA A 113 14.51 17.21 6.20
CA ALA A 113 13.40 17.40 7.11
C ALA A 113 12.04 17.20 6.38
N GLY A 114 11.20 16.35 6.94
CA GLY A 114 9.90 15.97 6.38
C GLY A 114 9.91 14.77 5.43
N ASP A 115 11.09 14.27 5.02
CA ASP A 115 11.17 12.99 4.32
C ASP A 115 10.85 11.82 5.27
N LYS A 116 10.34 10.71 4.71
CA LYS A 116 10.17 9.46 5.44
C LYS A 116 10.81 8.32 4.66
N LEU A 117 11.53 7.48 5.39
CA LEU A 117 12.18 6.29 4.86
C LEU A 117 11.52 5.05 5.47
N VAL A 118 11.18 4.11 4.62
CA VAL A 118 10.75 2.76 5.00
C VAL A 118 11.80 1.79 4.47
N ALA A 119 12.37 0.98 5.34
CA ALA A 119 13.26 -0.13 4.98
C ALA A 119 12.40 -1.40 4.91
N ASP A 120 12.05 -1.80 3.68
CA ASP A 120 11.19 -2.94 3.42
C ASP A 120 12.03 -4.17 3.09
N ALA A 121 12.03 -5.12 4.00
CA ALA A 121 12.77 -6.36 3.87
C ALA A 121 12.01 -7.45 3.08
N ASN A 122 10.73 -7.24 2.78
CA ASN A 122 9.88 -8.21 2.09
C ASN A 122 10.08 -9.64 2.62
N THR A 123 10.06 -9.80 3.95
CA THR A 123 10.25 -11.08 4.68
C THR A 123 11.68 -11.67 4.64
N GLY A 124 12.65 -10.98 4.06
CA GLY A 124 13.94 -11.56 3.65
C GLY A 124 14.89 -11.90 4.79
N TRP A 125 14.72 -11.33 6.00
CA TRP A 125 15.63 -11.60 7.10
C TRP A 125 15.12 -12.72 8.01
N LEU A 126 16.07 -13.53 8.49
CA LEU A 126 15.83 -14.35 9.66
C LEU A 126 15.73 -13.45 10.91
N ARG A 127 15.05 -13.93 11.95
CA ARG A 127 14.84 -13.13 13.17
C ARG A 127 16.12 -12.53 13.76
N HIS A 128 17.22 -13.29 13.83
CA HIS A 128 18.49 -12.79 14.37
C HIS A 128 19.14 -11.74 13.46
N GLU A 129 18.96 -11.83 12.16
CA GLU A 129 19.43 -10.85 11.17
C GLU A 129 18.64 -9.56 11.29
N ALA A 130 17.31 -9.65 11.34
CA ALA A 130 16.43 -8.51 11.60
C ALA A 130 16.82 -7.78 12.92
N MET A 131 17.10 -8.55 13.98
CA MET A 131 17.57 -7.97 15.25
C MET A 131 18.90 -7.21 15.10
N ARG A 132 19.83 -7.71 14.29
CA ARG A 132 21.10 -6.97 14.00
C ARG A 132 20.82 -5.65 13.29
N VAL A 133 19.96 -5.69 12.26
CA VAL A 133 19.62 -4.49 11.47
C VAL A 133 18.96 -3.44 12.36
N VAL A 134 17.89 -3.79 13.09
CA VAL A 134 17.19 -2.80 13.93
C VAL A 134 18.08 -2.22 15.04
N HIS A 135 18.98 -3.02 15.64
CA HIS A 135 19.94 -2.51 16.61
C HIS A 135 20.98 -1.57 16.00
N ALA A 136 21.47 -1.90 14.79
CA ALA A 136 22.46 -1.10 14.11
C ALA A 136 21.89 0.21 13.52
N THR A 137 20.56 0.32 13.34
CA THR A 137 19.89 1.49 12.76
C THR A 137 19.00 2.24 13.75
N LYS A 138 19.03 1.90 15.03
CA LYS A 138 18.17 2.44 16.09
C LYS A 138 18.26 3.96 16.29
N ASP A 139 19.33 4.57 15.84
CA ASP A 139 19.61 6.01 15.91
C ASP A 139 19.06 6.79 14.69
N LEU A 140 18.40 6.11 13.75
CA LEU A 140 17.90 6.69 12.51
C LEU A 140 16.38 6.87 12.53
N ASP A 141 15.85 7.86 11.79
CA ASP A 141 14.40 8.01 11.53
C ASP A 141 14.00 7.11 10.34
N VAL A 142 13.86 5.81 10.60
CA VAL A 142 13.48 4.79 9.60
C VAL A 142 12.37 3.90 10.11
N TYR A 143 11.41 3.61 9.26
CA TYR A 143 10.38 2.60 9.49
C TYR A 143 10.90 1.23 9.02
N VAL A 144 10.66 0.19 9.81
CA VAL A 144 11.03 -1.19 9.44
C VAL A 144 9.78 -1.91 8.93
N GLU A 145 9.80 -2.32 7.66
CA GLU A 145 8.68 -3.01 7.04
C GLU A 145 8.99 -4.49 6.86
N GLN A 146 8.06 -5.32 7.32
CA GLN A 146 8.00 -6.77 7.18
C GLN A 146 9.37 -7.46 7.24
N PRO A 147 10.09 -7.38 8.37
CA PRO A 147 11.47 -7.88 8.46
C PRO A 147 11.59 -9.39 8.30
N CYS A 148 10.57 -10.14 8.75
CA CYS A 148 10.59 -11.60 8.78
C CYS A 148 9.35 -12.19 8.12
N LEU A 149 9.45 -13.47 7.70
CA LEU A 149 8.35 -14.20 7.06
C LEU A 149 7.16 -14.43 8.00
N ARG A 150 7.42 -14.72 9.28
CA ARG A 150 6.38 -15.10 10.24
C ARG A 150 5.99 -13.91 11.12
N TYR A 151 4.70 -13.82 11.42
CA TYR A 151 4.17 -12.80 12.32
C TYR A 151 4.85 -12.80 13.68
N GLU A 152 5.06 -13.98 14.29
CA GLU A 152 5.68 -14.12 15.61
C GLU A 152 7.14 -13.63 15.64
N ASP A 153 7.86 -13.82 14.53
CA ASP A 153 9.23 -13.32 14.40
C ASP A 153 9.24 -11.80 14.25
N CYS A 154 8.33 -11.22 13.45
CA CYS A 154 8.14 -9.76 13.36
C CYS A 154 7.78 -9.16 14.72
N LEU A 155 6.81 -9.76 15.43
CA LEU A 155 6.43 -9.33 16.79
C LEU A 155 7.60 -9.42 17.78
N SER A 156 8.43 -10.47 17.68
CA SER A 156 9.64 -10.61 18.50
C SER A 156 10.63 -9.48 18.22
N VAL A 157 10.87 -9.13 16.96
CA VAL A 157 11.73 -8.00 16.58
C VAL A 157 11.14 -6.67 17.09
N ARG A 158 9.84 -6.43 16.88
CA ARG A 158 9.13 -5.23 17.33
C ARG A 158 9.31 -4.97 18.82
N LYS A 159 9.31 -6.01 19.65
CA LYS A 159 9.47 -5.90 21.11
C LYS A 159 10.88 -5.48 21.56
N HIS A 160 11.85 -5.45 20.66
CA HIS A 160 13.25 -5.13 20.96
C HIS A 160 13.75 -3.87 20.23
N THR A 161 12.83 -3.08 19.64
CA THR A 161 13.19 -1.83 18.98
C THR A 161 12.10 -0.77 19.18
N ASP A 162 12.52 0.48 19.25
CA ASP A 162 11.63 1.66 19.26
C ASP A 162 11.38 2.20 17.84
N LEU A 163 12.02 1.62 16.81
CA LEU A 163 11.78 2.00 15.42
C LEU A 163 10.32 1.71 15.04
N PRO A 164 9.65 2.63 14.33
CA PRO A 164 8.29 2.38 13.88
C PRO A 164 8.24 1.20 12.90
N PHE A 165 7.16 0.42 13.02
CA PHE A 165 7.00 -0.85 12.31
C PHE A 165 5.85 -0.82 11.32
N VAL A 166 6.09 -1.36 10.12
CA VAL A 166 5.08 -1.56 9.08
C VAL A 166 4.89 -3.07 8.88
N LEU A 167 3.65 -3.54 8.94
CA LEU A 167 3.32 -4.93 8.57
C LEU A 167 2.63 -4.98 7.21
N ASP A 168 3.09 -5.89 6.36
CA ASP A 168 2.60 -6.13 5.01
C ASP A 168 2.21 -7.59 4.80
N GLU A 169 3.14 -8.48 4.49
CA GLU A 169 2.85 -9.84 4.01
C GLU A 169 2.03 -10.66 4.99
N VAL A 170 2.19 -10.44 6.28
CA VAL A 170 1.45 -11.15 7.34
C VAL A 170 0.05 -10.60 7.60
N ILE A 171 -0.35 -9.53 6.88
CA ILE A 171 -1.67 -8.92 6.99
C ILE A 171 -2.45 -9.18 5.70
N ASP A 172 -3.34 -10.13 5.71
CA ASP A 172 -4.17 -10.51 4.56
C ASP A 172 -5.69 -10.42 4.82
N GLY A 173 -6.08 -9.89 5.98
CA GLY A 173 -7.48 -9.70 6.34
C GLY A 173 -7.71 -8.91 7.62
N ILE A 174 -8.96 -8.74 7.95
CA ILE A 174 -9.42 -8.05 9.18
C ILE A 174 -8.92 -8.73 10.47
N PRO A 175 -8.95 -10.08 10.60
CA PRO A 175 -8.45 -10.75 11.80
C PRO A 175 -6.98 -10.44 12.10
N GLU A 176 -6.13 -10.36 11.08
CA GLU A 176 -4.70 -10.08 11.21
C GLU A 176 -4.48 -8.63 11.66
N ILE A 177 -5.25 -7.67 11.14
CA ILE A 177 -5.23 -6.26 11.59
C ILE A 177 -5.61 -6.17 13.07
N LEU A 178 -6.69 -6.84 13.48
CA LEU A 178 -7.14 -6.83 14.88
C LEU A 178 -6.09 -7.44 15.81
N ARG A 179 -5.50 -8.57 15.41
CA ARG A 179 -4.43 -9.22 16.14
C ARG A 179 -3.21 -8.29 16.29
N ALA A 180 -2.74 -7.74 15.18
CA ALA A 180 -1.56 -6.87 15.17
C ALA A 180 -1.78 -5.58 15.98
N SER A 181 -2.98 -5.02 15.95
CA SER A 181 -3.37 -3.87 16.78
C SER A 181 -3.38 -4.24 18.28
N HIS A 182 -3.95 -5.39 18.64
CA HIS A 182 -3.98 -5.89 20.03
C HIS A 182 -2.56 -6.13 20.58
N ASP A 183 -1.70 -6.73 19.77
CA ASP A 183 -0.31 -7.07 20.15
C ASP A 183 0.64 -5.86 20.10
N LEU A 184 0.18 -4.68 19.66
CA LEU A 184 0.98 -3.48 19.38
C LEU A 184 2.14 -3.77 18.42
N ALA A 185 1.88 -4.64 17.44
CA ALA A 185 2.88 -5.17 16.53
C ALA A 185 3.22 -4.23 15.36
N MET A 186 2.42 -3.17 15.15
CA MET A 186 2.57 -2.24 14.02
C MET A 186 2.19 -0.81 14.41
N ASP A 187 2.83 0.14 13.73
CA ASP A 187 2.46 1.56 13.73
C ASP A 187 1.77 1.94 12.41
N VAL A 188 2.12 1.22 11.34
CA VAL A 188 1.54 1.35 10.00
C VAL A 188 1.21 -0.03 9.46
N VAL A 189 0.15 -0.14 8.68
CA VAL A 189 -0.22 -1.38 7.97
C VAL A 189 -0.29 -1.14 6.46
N ASN A 190 0.21 -2.10 5.68
CA ASN A 190 0.02 -2.14 4.24
C ASN A 190 -1.31 -2.80 3.89
N ILE A 191 -2.17 -2.05 3.20
CA ILE A 191 -3.44 -2.57 2.66
C ILE A 191 -3.29 -2.67 1.14
N LYS A 192 -3.15 -3.91 0.66
CA LYS A 192 -3.10 -4.25 -0.76
C LYS A 192 -4.50 -4.67 -1.23
N ILE A 193 -5.10 -3.89 -2.13
CA ILE A 193 -6.50 -4.09 -2.56
C ILE A 193 -6.75 -5.53 -3.02
N SER A 194 -5.87 -6.08 -3.85
CA SER A 194 -6.05 -7.44 -4.37
C SER A 194 -5.87 -8.52 -3.29
N LYS A 195 -4.96 -8.33 -2.34
CA LYS A 195 -4.72 -9.26 -1.24
C LYS A 195 -5.95 -9.34 -0.31
N PHE A 196 -6.66 -8.23 -0.11
CA PHE A 196 -7.92 -8.20 0.64
C PHE A 196 -9.12 -8.72 -0.18
N GLY A 197 -8.99 -8.89 -1.48
CA GLY A 197 -10.05 -9.39 -2.35
C GLY A 197 -10.92 -8.31 -2.99
N GLY A 198 -10.43 -7.07 -3.03
CA GLY A 198 -11.06 -5.95 -3.73
C GLY A 198 -11.28 -4.70 -2.87
N LEU A 199 -11.80 -3.66 -3.48
CA LEU A 199 -12.07 -2.36 -2.83
C LEU A 199 -13.07 -2.46 -1.68
N THR A 200 -14.08 -3.35 -1.77
CA THR A 200 -15.06 -3.54 -0.71
C THR A 200 -14.39 -3.89 0.61
N ARG A 201 -13.48 -4.86 0.60
CA ARG A 201 -12.78 -5.30 1.82
C ARG A 201 -11.63 -4.38 2.20
N ALA A 202 -10.94 -3.82 1.22
CA ALA A 202 -9.90 -2.81 1.48
C ALA A 202 -10.50 -1.56 2.15
N LYS A 203 -11.71 -1.12 1.76
CA LYS A 203 -12.46 -0.07 2.45
C LYS A 203 -12.79 -0.46 3.90
N GLN A 204 -13.26 -1.68 4.14
CA GLN A 204 -13.56 -2.16 5.50
C GLN A 204 -12.29 -2.16 6.37
N ALA A 205 -11.17 -2.62 5.82
CA ALA A 205 -9.88 -2.60 6.50
C ALA A 205 -9.41 -1.17 6.81
N ARG A 206 -9.52 -0.24 5.85
CA ARG A 206 -9.23 1.17 6.04
C ARG A 206 -10.07 1.78 7.17
N ASP A 207 -11.39 1.57 7.15
CA ASP A 207 -12.31 2.14 8.13
C ASP A 207 -12.03 1.58 9.54
N LEU A 208 -11.65 0.30 9.63
CA LEU A 208 -11.19 -0.31 10.87
C LEU A 208 -9.89 0.34 11.37
N CYS A 209 -8.89 0.49 10.52
CA CYS A 209 -7.62 1.12 10.89
C CYS A 209 -7.82 2.56 11.39
N VAL A 210 -8.70 3.34 10.74
CA VAL A 210 -9.09 4.67 11.23
C VAL A 210 -9.66 4.58 12.64
N SER A 211 -10.54 3.62 12.90
CA SER A 211 -11.15 3.42 14.23
C SER A 211 -10.16 2.96 15.29
N LEU A 212 -9.16 2.19 14.90
CA LEU A 212 -8.07 1.72 15.78
C LEU A 212 -6.95 2.74 15.98
N GLY A 213 -6.92 3.83 15.20
CA GLY A 213 -5.86 4.82 15.24
C GLY A 213 -4.57 4.39 14.53
N VAL A 214 -4.63 3.40 13.62
CA VAL A 214 -3.50 2.86 12.88
C VAL A 214 -3.36 3.56 11.53
N ALA A 215 -2.15 4.01 11.19
CA ALA A 215 -1.84 4.59 9.89
C ALA A 215 -1.71 3.50 8.80
N MET A 216 -1.89 3.89 7.53
CA MET A 216 -1.94 2.93 6.42
C MET A 216 -1.09 3.39 5.24
N THR A 217 -0.39 2.44 4.63
CA THR A 217 0.00 2.51 3.22
C THR A 217 -1.10 1.85 2.39
N LEU A 218 -1.56 2.55 1.36
CA LEU A 218 -2.58 2.03 0.45
C LEU A 218 -1.95 1.73 -0.89
N GLU A 219 -1.96 0.47 -1.27
CA GLU A 219 -1.28 -0.01 -2.46
C GLU A 219 -1.92 -1.29 -3.02
N ASP A 220 -1.21 -1.98 -3.88
CA ASP A 220 -1.55 -3.33 -4.31
C ASP A 220 -0.27 -4.18 -4.49
N THR A 221 -0.43 -5.44 -4.82
CA THR A 221 0.70 -6.35 -5.06
C THR A 221 1.44 -5.96 -6.33
N TRP A 222 0.70 -5.64 -7.39
CA TRP A 222 1.17 -5.12 -8.67
C TRP A 222 -0.03 -4.60 -9.47
N GLY A 223 0.25 -3.92 -10.59
CA GLY A 223 -0.81 -3.47 -11.46
C GLY A 223 -0.37 -2.46 -12.50
N GLY A 224 -1.34 -1.81 -13.11
CA GLY A 224 -1.17 -0.74 -14.08
C GLY A 224 -2.19 0.36 -13.84
N ASP A 225 -2.71 0.95 -14.90
CA ASP A 225 -3.64 2.09 -14.84
C ASP A 225 -4.91 1.81 -14.03
N ILE A 226 -5.51 0.63 -14.21
CA ILE A 226 -6.76 0.25 -13.53
C ILE A 226 -6.53 0.14 -12.03
N VAL A 227 -5.47 -0.56 -11.64
CA VAL A 227 -5.12 -0.74 -10.21
C VAL A 227 -4.70 0.60 -9.59
N THR A 228 -3.94 1.43 -10.32
CA THR A 228 -3.57 2.77 -9.87
C THR A 228 -4.80 3.66 -9.67
N ALA A 229 -5.79 3.57 -10.56
CA ALA A 229 -7.06 4.28 -10.38
C ALA A 229 -7.78 3.83 -9.09
N ALA A 230 -7.87 2.52 -8.85
CA ALA A 230 -8.49 1.99 -7.62
C ALA A 230 -7.77 2.46 -6.36
N ILE A 231 -6.42 2.37 -6.32
CA ILE A 231 -5.59 2.89 -5.22
C ILE A 231 -5.86 4.38 -5.02
N SER A 232 -5.89 5.18 -6.11
CA SER A 232 -6.07 6.62 -6.02
C SER A 232 -7.39 7.01 -5.37
N HIS A 233 -8.49 6.33 -5.69
CA HIS A 233 -9.79 6.58 -5.07
C HIS A 233 -9.82 6.20 -3.59
N LEU A 234 -9.24 5.05 -3.23
CA LEU A 234 -9.18 4.61 -1.83
C LEU A 234 -8.30 5.55 -1.00
N ALA A 235 -7.11 5.91 -1.51
CA ALA A 235 -6.18 6.82 -0.85
C ALA A 235 -6.79 8.22 -0.67
N HIS A 236 -7.36 8.78 -1.73
CA HIS A 236 -7.95 10.12 -1.70
C HIS A 236 -9.17 10.20 -0.76
N SER A 237 -9.88 9.08 -0.53
CA SER A 237 -10.99 8.97 0.41
C SER A 237 -10.58 8.55 1.83
N THR A 238 -9.28 8.56 2.14
CA THR A 238 -8.75 8.23 3.47
C THR A 238 -8.36 9.50 4.22
N PRO A 239 -8.77 9.67 5.49
CA PRO A 239 -8.41 10.86 6.26
C PRO A 239 -6.88 11.05 6.32
N PRO A 240 -6.34 12.25 6.04
CA PRO A 240 -4.90 12.48 5.88
C PRO A 240 -4.05 12.07 7.08
N LYS A 241 -4.60 12.12 8.29
CA LYS A 241 -3.92 11.67 9.52
C LYS A 241 -3.55 10.18 9.47
N PHE A 242 -4.36 9.37 8.79
CA PHE A 242 -4.20 7.91 8.73
C PHE A 242 -3.63 7.41 7.40
N LEU A 243 -3.52 8.26 6.40
CA LEU A 243 -2.84 7.94 5.16
C LEU A 243 -1.35 8.19 5.33
N PHE A 244 -0.58 7.13 5.62
CA PHE A 244 0.87 7.23 5.69
C PHE A 244 1.45 7.51 4.31
N THR A 245 1.06 6.71 3.31
CA THR A 245 1.42 6.92 1.90
C THR A 245 0.56 6.04 0.98
N ALA A 246 0.72 6.22 -0.33
CA ALA A 246 0.18 5.35 -1.37
C ALA A 246 1.21 5.17 -2.49
N THR A 247 0.93 4.30 -3.45
CA THR A 247 1.79 4.10 -4.63
C THR A 247 1.02 4.26 -5.92
N ASP A 248 1.77 4.36 -7.02
CA ASP A 248 1.28 4.26 -8.38
C ASP A 248 2.01 3.13 -9.12
N PHE A 249 1.28 2.26 -9.81
CA PHE A 249 1.89 1.20 -10.62
C PHE A 249 1.97 1.55 -12.10
N ASN A 250 1.18 2.50 -12.58
CA ASN A 250 1.24 2.92 -13.97
C ASN A 250 2.57 3.61 -14.33
N SER A 251 3.33 4.08 -13.34
CA SER A 251 4.68 4.63 -13.56
C SER A 251 5.72 3.58 -13.94
N TYR A 252 5.44 2.31 -13.74
CA TYR A 252 6.33 1.19 -14.07
C TYR A 252 5.97 0.52 -15.40
N LEU A 253 4.90 0.95 -16.07
CA LEU A 253 4.48 0.41 -17.35
C LEU A 253 5.09 1.19 -18.51
N THR A 254 5.44 0.46 -19.57
CA THR A 254 5.91 1.05 -20.84
C THR A 254 4.76 1.34 -21.80
N GLN A 255 3.59 0.73 -21.57
CA GLN A 255 2.39 0.92 -22.38
C GLN A 255 1.19 1.20 -21.48
N PRO A 256 0.36 2.21 -21.78
CA PRO A 256 -0.86 2.45 -21.03
C PRO A 256 -1.87 1.32 -21.26
N LEU A 257 -2.67 1.02 -20.24
CA LEU A 257 -3.75 0.05 -20.26
C LEU A 257 -5.13 0.71 -20.27
N ALA A 258 -5.19 2.00 -19.94
CA ALA A 258 -6.43 2.75 -19.93
C ALA A 258 -6.20 4.24 -20.24
N GLU A 259 -7.17 4.88 -20.88
CA GLU A 259 -7.23 6.33 -21.02
C GLU A 259 -7.73 6.98 -19.73
N GLY A 260 -7.25 8.18 -19.42
CA GLY A 260 -7.68 8.94 -18.25
C GLY A 260 -7.06 8.45 -16.92
N ALA A 261 -6.04 7.60 -16.96
CA ALA A 261 -5.36 7.10 -15.77
C ALA A 261 -4.81 8.24 -14.89
N PRO A 262 -4.87 8.11 -13.55
CA PRO A 262 -4.34 9.10 -12.64
C PRO A 262 -2.85 9.38 -12.91
N GLN A 263 -2.49 10.66 -12.86
CA GLN A 263 -1.12 11.11 -13.12
C GLN A 263 -0.46 11.57 -11.84
N ARG A 264 0.80 11.19 -11.66
CA ARG A 264 1.62 11.71 -10.57
C ARG A 264 2.17 13.10 -10.93
N VAL A 265 2.11 14.01 -9.99
CA VAL A 265 2.65 15.35 -10.10
C VAL A 265 3.45 15.66 -8.84
N LYS A 266 4.75 15.84 -8.96
CA LYS A 266 5.65 16.17 -7.83
C LYS A 266 5.49 15.23 -6.61
N GLY A 267 5.49 13.91 -6.87
CA GLY A 267 5.35 12.91 -5.82
C GLY A 267 3.95 12.84 -5.17
N ARG A 268 2.92 13.40 -5.82
CA ARG A 268 1.54 13.43 -5.36
C ARG A 268 0.60 13.00 -6.47
N MET A 269 -0.63 12.61 -6.11
CA MET A 269 -1.66 12.15 -7.04
C MET A 269 -3.05 12.55 -6.54
N ALA A 270 -3.98 12.76 -7.48
CA ALA A 270 -5.40 12.90 -7.21
C ALA A 270 -6.18 11.75 -7.87
N SER A 271 -7.30 11.36 -7.28
CA SER A 271 -8.25 10.47 -7.96
C SER A 271 -9.03 11.22 -9.03
N SER A 272 -9.53 10.48 -10.02
CA SER A 272 -10.41 11.06 -11.05
C SER A 272 -11.69 11.60 -10.43
N VAL A 273 -12.22 12.69 -11.01
CA VAL A 273 -13.55 13.24 -10.69
C VAL A 273 -14.67 12.69 -11.60
N LYS A 274 -14.30 11.87 -12.60
CA LYS A 274 -15.27 11.22 -13.48
C LYS A 274 -15.96 10.05 -12.78
N PRO A 275 -17.18 9.65 -13.22
CA PRO A 275 -17.87 8.50 -12.65
C PRO A 275 -17.07 7.19 -12.70
N GLY A 276 -17.28 6.35 -11.70
CA GLY A 276 -16.57 5.08 -11.57
C GLY A 276 -15.09 5.27 -11.19
N LEU A 277 -14.21 4.45 -11.74
CA LEU A 277 -12.76 4.60 -11.67
C LEU A 277 -12.26 5.82 -12.46
N GLY A 278 -13.11 6.37 -13.33
CA GLY A 278 -12.81 7.55 -14.15
C GLY A 278 -11.80 7.31 -15.27
N ILE A 279 -11.65 6.05 -15.67
CA ILE A 279 -10.76 5.59 -16.74
C ILE A 279 -11.57 4.79 -17.78
N GLU A 280 -11.02 4.69 -19.00
CA GLU A 280 -11.58 3.83 -20.05
C GLU A 280 -10.51 2.81 -20.45
N PRO A 281 -10.72 1.50 -20.19
CA PRO A 281 -9.76 0.46 -20.56
C PRO A 281 -9.52 0.43 -22.07
N MET A 282 -8.28 0.30 -22.48
CA MET A 282 -7.88 0.10 -23.88
C MET A 282 -8.00 -1.39 -24.19
N MET A 283 -8.77 -1.74 -25.25
CA MET A 283 -8.96 -3.11 -25.74
C MET A 283 -7.99 -3.42 -26.88
#